data_8e1c79f1d3d34caa2c71378b30877445
#
_entry.id   8e1c79f1d3d34caa2c71378b30877445
#
_cell.length_a   1.000
_cell.length_b   1.000
_cell.length_c   1.000
_cell.angle_alpha   90.00
_cell.angle_beta   90.00
_cell.angle_gamma   90.00
#
_symmetry.space_group_name_H-M   'P 1'
#
loop_
_entity.id
_entity.type
_entity.pdbx_description
1 polymer ?
#
loop_
_entity_poly.entity_id
_entity_poly.type
_entity_poly.pdbx_seq_one_letter_code
_entity_poly.pdbx_strand_id
1 'polypeptide(L)'
;LRPGGADLREMAMRPQAIPDEAIVLRVDQSAGIDLPAIYDITMEFSGASARGYQALSLIEDADQKEDTLYRTVSAVLGDHQLAESSVAFDVSSGIATIAARGLIGSPWDDGDARLELDVPFQSADSFSFEVDRSRPEIADIPVTVRGPVYYRRNIEWLLPEDGGEFRLLGATGINEVIGGTRLVSSTSLDPAKLQIAEEVQSLEWEVPASALPDIRRETLRMKRSLPRLRASREAKRRWEYAGAERSRLGPIADVYDMLVADAESDETGAYLYRFEFRYNTGDFAGALEDASAAIARDASADNYLRRASAAWQLDDLEQALADYEAAADIDPDYTLHTTRLETLALLGRTEEAVALVDENAFLFEDPKNEAMSRSYVLGFAGQADEGLDGLRDELAIEPDDAGLLNSLCWDSGIFDRVTEETLDVCTRAVEQANNSAGAIDSRALALYRLGRYEEALRDLDVVLAREPGQHASRYLRAAVKRALGREAEAREDLSVARHAAPGAAKLYEAWGLLEN
;
A
#
# COMPACT_ATOMS: atom_id res chain seq x y z
N LEU A 1 -35.65 46.28 -15.15
CA LEU A 1 -35.99 47.39 -14.26
C LEU A 1 -37.24 48.06 -14.80
N ARG A 2 -38.37 47.97 -14.09
CA ARG A 2 -39.58 48.73 -14.43
C ARG A 2 -39.41 50.13 -13.84
N PRO A 3 -39.80 51.18 -14.57
CA PRO A 3 -39.85 52.54 -14.00
C PRO A 3 -40.96 52.56 -12.94
N GLY A 4 -40.60 52.68 -11.68
CA GLY A 4 -41.54 52.77 -10.55
C GLY A 4 -41.10 51.93 -9.35
N GLY A 5 -39.81 51.83 -9.07
CA GLY A 5 -39.21 51.42 -7.80
C GLY A 5 -39.87 50.20 -7.14
N ALA A 6 -39.59 48.99 -7.60
CA ALA A 6 -39.86 47.83 -6.76
C ALA A 6 -38.69 47.73 -5.76
N ASP A 7 -39.01 47.74 -4.47
CA ASP A 7 -38.04 47.49 -3.41
C ASP A 7 -37.35 46.14 -3.68
N LEU A 8 -36.03 46.08 -3.41
CA LEU A 8 -35.28 44.82 -3.41
C LEU A 8 -35.92 43.85 -2.41
N ARG A 9 -36.43 42.73 -2.90
CA ARG A 9 -36.91 41.66 -2.02
C ARG A 9 -35.75 40.68 -1.80
N GLU A 10 -35.52 40.38 -0.55
CA GLU A 10 -34.66 39.30 -0.16
C GLU A 10 -35.19 37.99 -0.78
N MET A 11 -34.38 37.31 -1.54
CA MET A 11 -34.74 36.01 -2.15
C MET A 11 -34.36 34.92 -1.16
N ALA A 12 -35.36 34.33 -0.51
CA ALA A 12 -35.15 33.17 0.31
C ALA A 12 -34.63 32.02 -0.56
N MET A 13 -33.64 31.32 -0.06
CA MET A 13 -33.17 30.07 -0.70
C MET A 13 -34.28 29.04 -0.70
N ARG A 14 -34.56 28.44 -1.86
CA ARG A 14 -35.45 27.28 -1.95
C ARG A 14 -34.56 26.06 -2.07
N PRO A 15 -34.67 25.11 -1.12
CA PRO A 15 -33.95 23.84 -1.22
C PRO A 15 -34.24 23.16 -2.56
N GLN A 16 -33.24 22.62 -3.19
CA GLN A 16 -33.39 21.90 -4.45
C GLN A 16 -34.13 20.58 -4.22
N ALA A 17 -34.99 20.20 -5.14
CA ALA A 17 -35.75 18.94 -5.08
C ALA A 17 -35.02 17.78 -5.76
N ILE A 18 -34.10 18.09 -6.67
CA ILE A 18 -33.30 17.11 -7.44
C ILE A 18 -31.82 17.39 -7.12
N PRO A 19 -31.02 16.36 -6.85
CA PRO A 19 -29.59 16.53 -6.66
C PRO A 19 -28.91 17.13 -7.89
N ASP A 20 -27.96 18.05 -7.67
CA ASP A 20 -27.04 18.52 -8.70
C ASP A 20 -26.09 17.38 -9.13
N GLU A 21 -25.75 16.54 -8.14
CA GLU A 21 -24.90 15.38 -8.31
C GLU A 21 -25.44 14.21 -7.47
N ALA A 22 -25.62 13.05 -8.11
CA ALA A 22 -25.94 11.81 -7.43
C ALA A 22 -24.89 10.75 -7.80
N ILE A 23 -24.29 10.12 -6.79
CA ILE A 23 -23.25 9.09 -6.95
C ILE A 23 -23.76 7.79 -6.39
N VAL A 24 -23.61 6.72 -7.19
CA VAL A 24 -23.71 5.34 -6.75
C VAL A 24 -22.33 4.70 -6.95
N LEU A 25 -21.72 4.28 -5.86
CA LEU A 25 -20.40 3.65 -5.84
C LEU A 25 -20.52 2.26 -5.24
N ARG A 26 -20.05 1.27 -5.96
CA ARG A 26 -19.84 -0.08 -5.45
C ARG A 26 -18.35 -0.37 -5.44
N VAL A 27 -17.84 -0.77 -4.27
CA VAL A 27 -16.46 -1.20 -4.07
C VAL A 27 -16.47 -2.69 -3.72
N ASP A 28 -15.79 -3.50 -4.50
CA ASP A 28 -15.67 -4.94 -4.26
C ASP A 28 -14.24 -5.27 -3.78
N GLN A 29 -14.11 -5.42 -2.48
CA GLN A 29 -12.89 -5.86 -1.79
C GLN A 29 -13.06 -7.26 -1.18
N SER A 30 -14.02 -8.04 -1.68
CA SER A 30 -14.30 -9.37 -1.15
C SER A 30 -13.16 -10.37 -1.31
N ALA A 31 -12.21 -10.08 -2.21
CA ALA A 31 -11.01 -10.90 -2.40
C ALA A 31 -10.05 -10.84 -1.20
N GLY A 32 -9.87 -9.69 -0.55
CA GLY A 32 -8.98 -9.52 0.61
C GLY A 32 -8.77 -8.06 0.98
N ILE A 33 -8.54 -7.78 2.27
CA ILE A 33 -8.43 -6.40 2.77
C ILE A 33 -7.18 -5.67 2.27
N ASP A 34 -6.09 -6.37 2.00
CA ASP A 34 -4.80 -5.84 1.53
C ASP A 34 -4.59 -6.04 0.02
N LEU A 35 -5.65 -6.39 -0.69
CA LEU A 35 -5.71 -6.45 -2.15
C LEU A 35 -6.37 -5.20 -2.72
N PRO A 36 -6.05 -4.80 -3.96
CA PRO A 36 -6.81 -3.78 -4.67
C PRO A 36 -8.30 -4.12 -4.71
N ALA A 37 -9.14 -3.11 -4.62
CA ALA A 37 -10.59 -3.28 -4.72
C ALA A 37 -11.08 -2.84 -6.10
N ILE A 38 -12.05 -3.58 -6.65
CA ILE A 38 -12.72 -3.21 -7.89
C ILE A 38 -13.77 -2.17 -7.56
N TYR A 39 -13.82 -1.08 -8.29
CA TYR A 39 -14.93 -0.13 -8.19
C TYR A 39 -15.78 -0.11 -9.44
N ASP A 40 -17.09 0.07 -9.23
CA ASP A 40 -18.07 0.46 -10.23
C ASP A 40 -18.73 1.76 -9.73
N ILE A 41 -18.58 2.87 -10.47
CA ILE A 41 -19.14 4.15 -10.12
C ILE A 41 -20.09 4.65 -11.20
N THR A 42 -21.26 5.14 -10.78
CA THR A 42 -22.18 5.88 -11.64
C THR A 42 -22.43 7.25 -11.02
N MET A 43 -22.19 8.29 -11.79
CA MET A 43 -22.37 9.69 -11.40
C MET A 43 -23.40 10.34 -12.30
N GLU A 44 -24.47 10.84 -11.73
CA GLU A 44 -25.52 11.60 -12.43
C GLU A 44 -25.39 13.08 -12.08
N PHE A 45 -25.39 13.91 -13.10
CA PHE A 45 -25.30 15.35 -12.98
C PHE A 45 -26.54 16.00 -13.57
N SER A 46 -27.10 16.99 -12.86
CA SER A 46 -28.24 17.78 -13.31
C SER A 46 -27.88 19.28 -13.47
N GLY A 47 -28.75 20.06 -14.04
CA GLY A 47 -28.64 21.51 -14.11
C GLY A 47 -27.41 22.04 -14.85
N ALA A 48 -26.63 22.90 -14.21
CA ALA A 48 -25.47 23.54 -14.82
C ALA A 48 -24.33 22.55 -15.08
N SER A 49 -24.09 21.62 -14.17
CA SER A 49 -23.03 20.59 -14.28
C SER A 49 -23.30 19.64 -15.45
N ALA A 50 -24.55 19.22 -15.63
CA ALA A 50 -24.94 18.35 -16.76
C ALA A 50 -24.58 18.92 -18.12
N ARG A 51 -24.65 20.25 -18.30
CA ARG A 51 -24.30 20.92 -19.57
C ARG A 51 -22.83 20.81 -19.91
N GLY A 52 -21.96 20.84 -18.92
CA GLY A 52 -20.53 20.59 -19.11
C GLY A 52 -20.28 19.19 -19.66
N TYR A 53 -20.90 18.18 -19.04
CA TYR A 53 -20.78 16.78 -19.47
C TYR A 53 -21.54 16.47 -20.77
N GLN A 54 -22.60 17.24 -21.11
CA GLN A 54 -23.19 17.17 -22.46
C GLN A 54 -22.16 17.56 -23.52
N ALA A 55 -21.39 18.63 -23.30
CA ALA A 55 -20.32 19.01 -24.22
C ALA A 55 -19.25 17.90 -24.32
N LEU A 56 -18.84 17.33 -23.18
CA LEU A 56 -17.89 16.22 -23.12
C LEU A 56 -18.38 14.98 -23.89
N SER A 57 -19.68 14.65 -23.82
CA SER A 57 -20.24 13.52 -24.55
C SER A 57 -20.13 13.65 -26.08
N LEU A 58 -19.97 14.88 -26.60
CA LEU A 58 -19.86 15.20 -28.01
C LEU A 58 -18.41 15.36 -28.49
N ILE A 59 -17.42 15.29 -27.60
CA ILE A 59 -16.00 15.34 -27.96
C ILE A 59 -15.65 14.05 -28.72
N GLU A 60 -15.00 14.20 -29.88
CA GLU A 60 -14.51 13.07 -30.70
C GLU A 60 -13.10 12.61 -30.28
N ASP A 61 -12.33 13.51 -29.67
CA ASP A 61 -11.00 13.21 -29.13
C ASP A 61 -11.13 12.28 -27.92
N ALA A 62 -10.68 11.04 -28.09
CA ALA A 62 -10.79 9.99 -27.08
C ALA A 62 -9.95 10.31 -25.84
N ASP A 63 -8.70 10.76 -26.05
CA ASP A 63 -7.75 11.01 -24.97
C ASP A 63 -8.21 12.18 -24.09
N GLN A 64 -8.67 13.27 -24.71
CA GLN A 64 -9.23 14.40 -23.97
C GLN A 64 -10.47 14.01 -23.15
N LYS A 65 -11.30 13.13 -23.70
CA LYS A 65 -12.50 12.62 -23.04
C LYS A 65 -12.11 11.77 -21.84
N GLU A 66 -11.21 10.84 -22.02
CA GLU A 66 -10.72 9.93 -20.98
C GLU A 66 -10.05 10.68 -19.84
N ASP A 67 -9.13 11.61 -20.12
CA ASP A 67 -8.47 12.45 -19.12
C ASP A 67 -9.47 13.28 -18.29
N THR A 68 -10.55 13.76 -18.91
CA THR A 68 -11.61 14.46 -18.19
C THR A 68 -12.43 13.53 -17.32
N LEU A 69 -12.74 12.32 -17.81
CA LEU A 69 -13.47 11.31 -17.03
C LEU A 69 -12.61 10.80 -15.86
N TYR A 70 -11.32 10.53 -16.09
CA TYR A 70 -10.37 10.18 -15.05
C TYR A 70 -10.36 11.22 -13.92
N ARG A 71 -10.18 12.50 -14.26
CA ARG A 71 -10.20 13.59 -13.26
C ARG A 71 -11.53 13.72 -12.52
N THR A 72 -12.64 13.46 -13.20
CA THR A 72 -13.98 13.50 -12.57
C THR A 72 -14.14 12.37 -11.55
N VAL A 73 -13.71 11.17 -11.89
CA VAL A 73 -13.73 10.00 -10.99
C VAL A 73 -12.73 10.18 -9.84
N SER A 74 -11.52 10.71 -10.12
CA SER A 74 -10.50 11.03 -9.11
C SER A 74 -10.99 12.01 -8.04
N ALA A 75 -11.89 12.91 -8.38
CA ALA A 75 -12.48 13.84 -7.40
C ALA A 75 -13.30 13.12 -6.32
N VAL A 76 -13.72 11.88 -6.56
CA VAL A 76 -14.46 11.04 -5.61
C VAL A 76 -13.57 9.98 -4.98
N LEU A 77 -12.79 9.28 -5.80
CA LEU A 77 -12.03 8.09 -5.38
C LEU A 77 -10.58 8.41 -4.94
N GLY A 78 -10.04 9.56 -5.35
CA GLY A 78 -8.62 9.84 -5.22
C GLY A 78 -7.81 9.10 -6.29
N ASP A 79 -6.68 8.53 -5.89
CA ASP A 79 -5.83 7.74 -6.78
C ASP A 79 -6.51 6.41 -7.14
N HIS A 80 -6.60 6.14 -8.45
CA HIS A 80 -7.28 4.95 -8.98
C HIS A 80 -6.75 4.60 -10.38
N GLN A 81 -7.07 3.41 -10.85
CA GLN A 81 -6.81 2.95 -12.21
C GLN A 81 -8.15 2.81 -12.93
N LEU A 82 -8.28 3.49 -14.06
CA LEU A 82 -9.50 3.54 -14.87
C LEU A 82 -9.40 2.50 -15.99
N ALA A 83 -10.25 1.45 -15.94
CA ALA A 83 -10.27 0.40 -16.96
C ALA A 83 -11.34 0.62 -18.00
N GLU A 84 -12.49 1.14 -17.58
CA GLU A 84 -13.60 1.46 -18.49
C GLU A 84 -14.26 2.76 -18.06
N SER A 85 -14.62 3.59 -19.00
CA SER A 85 -15.41 4.79 -18.74
C SER A 85 -16.36 5.15 -19.87
N SER A 86 -17.44 5.81 -19.52
CA SER A 86 -18.40 6.32 -20.50
C SER A 86 -19.08 7.58 -19.99
N VAL A 87 -19.52 8.43 -20.93
CA VAL A 87 -20.36 9.58 -20.63
C VAL A 87 -21.54 9.63 -21.59
N ALA A 88 -22.73 9.81 -21.05
CA ALA A 88 -23.97 9.94 -21.81
C ALA A 88 -24.77 11.17 -21.35
N PHE A 89 -25.54 11.76 -22.24
CA PHE A 89 -26.46 12.86 -21.89
C PHE A 89 -27.86 12.56 -22.42
N ASP A 90 -28.83 12.51 -21.53
CA ASP A 90 -30.25 12.36 -21.88
C ASP A 90 -30.91 13.75 -22.06
N VAL A 91 -31.23 14.07 -23.29
CA VAL A 91 -31.87 15.35 -23.65
C VAL A 91 -33.26 15.50 -23.01
N SER A 92 -33.96 14.40 -22.76
CA SER A 92 -35.34 14.42 -22.24
C SER A 92 -35.39 14.78 -20.76
N SER A 93 -34.46 14.28 -19.96
CA SER A 93 -34.34 14.58 -18.53
C SER A 93 -33.37 15.72 -18.24
N GLY A 94 -32.46 16.05 -19.16
CA GLY A 94 -31.37 17.00 -18.95
C GLY A 94 -30.30 16.47 -17.98
N ILE A 95 -30.17 15.16 -17.85
CA ILE A 95 -29.20 14.49 -16.97
C ILE A 95 -28.03 13.99 -17.79
N ALA A 96 -26.81 14.27 -17.32
CA ALA A 96 -25.59 13.63 -17.80
C ALA A 96 -25.21 12.49 -16.85
N THR A 97 -24.85 11.34 -17.41
CA THR A 97 -24.43 10.16 -16.65
C THR A 97 -23.01 9.79 -17.03
N ILE A 98 -22.13 9.67 -16.04
CA ILE A 98 -20.80 9.07 -16.17
C ILE A 98 -20.85 7.71 -15.49
N ALA A 99 -20.35 6.68 -16.17
CA ALA A 99 -20.12 5.38 -15.59
C ALA A 99 -18.64 5.02 -15.77
N ALA A 100 -18.03 4.47 -14.73
CA ALA A 100 -16.65 4.05 -14.77
C ALA A 100 -16.42 2.80 -13.90
N ARG A 101 -15.42 2.01 -14.31
CA ARG A 101 -14.95 0.80 -13.63
C ARG A 101 -13.44 0.78 -13.61
N GLY A 102 -12.86 0.25 -12.55
CA GLY A 102 -11.41 0.12 -12.43
C GLY A 102 -10.99 -0.42 -11.07
N LEU A 103 -9.78 -0.05 -10.67
CA LEU A 103 -9.18 -0.49 -9.40
C LEU A 103 -8.81 0.70 -8.53
N ILE A 104 -9.02 0.54 -7.23
CA ILE A 104 -8.44 1.42 -6.20
C ILE A 104 -7.48 0.59 -5.34
N GLY A 105 -6.40 1.20 -4.87
CA GLY A 105 -5.49 0.58 -3.92
C GLY A 105 -6.22 0.20 -2.63
N SER A 106 -5.68 -0.75 -1.88
CA SER A 106 -6.24 -1.07 -0.57
C SER A 106 -6.16 0.17 0.34
N PRO A 107 -7.25 0.58 0.96
CA PRO A 107 -7.24 1.67 1.92
C PRO A 107 -6.76 1.26 3.32
N TRP A 108 -6.49 -0.02 3.54
CA TRP A 108 -6.02 -0.53 4.83
C TRP A 108 -4.52 -0.30 4.98
N ASP A 109 -4.12 0.36 6.06
CA ASP A 109 -2.71 0.58 6.37
C ASP A 109 -2.09 -0.70 6.96
N ASP A 110 -1.07 -1.23 6.30
CA ASP A 110 -0.30 -2.39 6.76
C ASP A 110 0.54 -2.09 8.00
N GLY A 111 0.81 -0.81 8.28
CA GLY A 111 1.60 -0.35 9.44
C GLY A 111 0.81 -0.27 10.75
N ASP A 112 -0.52 -0.24 10.71
CA ASP A 112 -1.33 -0.21 11.94
C ASP A 112 -1.69 -1.63 12.41
N ALA A 113 -1.09 -2.04 13.54
CA ALA A 113 -1.42 -3.29 14.22
C ALA A 113 -2.90 -3.44 14.59
N ARG A 114 -3.69 -2.38 14.45
CA ARG A 114 -5.13 -2.36 14.78
C ARG A 114 -6.03 -2.70 13.62
N LEU A 115 -5.55 -2.58 12.37
CA LEU A 115 -6.35 -2.72 11.15
C LEU A 115 -7.63 -1.88 11.22
N GLU A 116 -7.48 -0.60 11.56
CA GLU A 116 -8.57 0.38 11.58
C GLU A 116 -8.47 1.29 10.35
N LEU A 117 -9.63 1.64 9.82
CA LEU A 117 -9.79 2.46 8.65
C LEU A 117 -10.87 3.50 8.91
N ASP A 118 -10.61 4.77 8.66
CA ASP A 118 -11.65 5.76 8.51
C ASP A 118 -12.50 5.38 7.29
N VAL A 119 -13.83 5.30 7.47
CA VAL A 119 -14.70 4.90 6.35
C VAL A 119 -14.54 5.92 5.22
N PRO A 120 -14.01 5.52 4.05
CA PRO A 120 -13.65 6.46 3.00
C PRO A 120 -14.87 6.99 2.24
N PHE A 121 -14.63 7.97 1.38
CA PHE A 121 -15.60 8.58 0.46
C PHE A 121 -16.75 9.33 1.14
N GLN A 122 -16.68 9.62 2.43
CA GLN A 122 -17.69 10.37 3.14
C GLN A 122 -17.57 11.86 2.85
N SER A 123 -18.67 12.49 2.42
CA SER A 123 -18.73 13.93 2.18
C SER A 123 -18.49 14.75 3.45
N ALA A 124 -18.87 14.21 4.60
CA ALA A 124 -18.68 14.84 5.90
C ALA A 124 -17.21 15.01 6.27
N ASP A 125 -16.33 14.13 5.81
CA ASP A 125 -14.88 14.20 6.05
C ASP A 125 -14.25 15.43 5.35
N SER A 126 -14.65 15.69 4.13
CA SER A 126 -14.19 16.86 3.35
C SER A 126 -14.89 18.19 3.73
N PHE A 127 -15.97 18.14 4.54
CA PHE A 127 -16.68 19.33 4.94
C PHE A 127 -15.80 20.25 5.80
N SER A 128 -15.63 21.49 5.37
CA SER A 128 -14.87 22.49 6.12
C SER A 128 -15.52 23.87 6.02
N PHE A 129 -15.33 24.66 7.05
CA PHE A 129 -15.80 26.04 7.11
C PHE A 129 -14.66 26.94 7.58
N GLU A 130 -13.56 26.93 6.83
CA GLU A 130 -12.37 27.72 7.14
C GLU A 130 -12.36 29.00 6.31
N VAL A 131 -12.68 30.08 6.95
CA VAL A 131 -12.68 31.42 6.34
C VAL A 131 -11.81 32.35 7.19
N ASP A 132 -10.81 32.95 6.56
CA ASP A 132 -9.99 33.96 7.22
C ASP A 132 -10.80 35.27 7.43
N ARG A 133 -10.95 35.66 8.66
CA ARG A 133 -11.60 36.92 9.11
C ARG A 133 -10.66 37.73 10.02
N SER A 134 -9.36 37.57 9.87
CA SER A 134 -8.34 38.26 10.67
C SER A 134 -8.25 39.74 10.37
N ARG A 135 -8.71 40.19 9.18
CA ARG A 135 -8.70 41.59 8.79
C ARG A 135 -9.93 42.30 9.35
N PRO A 136 -9.77 43.44 10.06
CA PRO A 136 -10.87 44.16 10.66
C PRO A 136 -11.98 44.55 9.66
N GLU A 137 -11.59 44.87 8.42
CA GLU A 137 -12.51 45.34 7.38
C GLU A 137 -13.52 44.30 6.92
N ILE A 138 -13.21 43.03 7.14
CA ILE A 138 -14.06 41.90 6.74
C ILE A 138 -14.52 41.05 7.93
N ALA A 139 -14.16 41.44 9.15
CA ALA A 139 -14.42 40.66 10.36
C ALA A 139 -15.92 40.39 10.58
N ASP A 140 -16.77 41.36 10.29
CA ASP A 140 -18.22 41.29 10.51
C ASP A 140 -19.01 40.93 9.23
N ILE A 141 -18.34 40.78 8.09
CA ILE A 141 -19.02 40.43 6.83
C ILE A 141 -19.51 38.99 6.91
N PRO A 142 -20.80 38.72 6.61
CA PRO A 142 -21.31 37.34 6.54
C PRO A 142 -20.50 36.46 5.59
N VAL A 143 -20.47 35.20 5.87
CA VAL A 143 -19.74 34.19 5.07
C VAL A 143 -20.72 33.50 4.16
N THR A 144 -20.40 33.49 2.86
CA THR A 144 -21.20 32.78 1.86
C THR A 144 -21.13 31.27 2.09
N VAL A 145 -22.27 30.63 2.18
CA VAL A 145 -22.40 29.19 2.13
C VAL A 145 -22.18 28.73 0.69
N ARG A 146 -21.39 27.69 0.50
CA ARG A 146 -21.19 27.10 -0.84
C ARG A 146 -22.55 26.63 -1.37
N GLY A 147 -23.00 27.18 -2.48
CA GLY A 147 -24.26 26.68 -3.02
C GLY A 147 -25.05 27.72 -3.83
N PRO A 148 -26.29 27.41 -4.18
CA PRO A 148 -27.05 26.24 -3.69
C PRO A 148 -26.53 24.94 -4.23
N VAL A 149 -26.33 23.93 -3.39
CA VAL A 149 -25.89 22.59 -3.77
C VAL A 149 -26.78 21.52 -3.12
N TYR A 150 -27.00 20.44 -3.84
CA TYR A 150 -27.59 19.23 -3.31
C TYR A 150 -26.84 18.02 -3.88
N TYR A 151 -26.16 17.30 -3.01
CA TYR A 151 -25.44 16.07 -3.35
C TYR A 151 -26.06 14.87 -2.66
N ARG A 152 -26.11 13.75 -3.37
CA ARG A 152 -26.50 12.45 -2.82
C ARG A 152 -25.47 11.41 -3.17
N ARG A 153 -25.06 10.60 -2.19
CA ARG A 153 -24.15 9.48 -2.38
C ARG A 153 -24.70 8.22 -1.77
N ASN A 154 -24.63 7.12 -2.51
CA ASN A 154 -24.90 5.78 -2.04
C ASN A 154 -23.68 4.92 -2.32
N ILE A 155 -23.08 4.37 -1.28
CA ILE A 155 -21.87 3.57 -1.37
C ILE A 155 -22.16 2.19 -0.81
N GLU A 156 -21.83 1.17 -1.56
CA GLU A 156 -21.82 -0.22 -1.15
C GLU A 156 -20.39 -0.73 -1.21
N TRP A 157 -19.88 -1.24 -0.08
CA TRP A 157 -18.55 -1.79 -0.01
C TRP A 157 -18.62 -3.24 0.47
N LEU A 158 -18.24 -4.17 -0.41
CA LEU A 158 -18.16 -5.59 -0.12
C LEU A 158 -16.80 -5.89 0.50
N LEU A 159 -16.81 -6.53 1.66
CA LEU A 159 -15.65 -6.95 2.44
C LEU A 159 -15.48 -8.47 2.36
N PRO A 160 -14.28 -9.03 2.66
CA PRO A 160 -14.09 -10.47 2.71
C PRO A 160 -14.96 -11.12 3.79
N GLU A 161 -15.67 -12.21 3.44
CA GLU A 161 -16.51 -12.95 4.39
C GLU A 161 -15.69 -13.80 5.37
N ASP A 162 -14.49 -14.21 4.98
CA ASP A 162 -13.59 -15.08 5.73
C ASP A 162 -12.44 -14.33 6.44
N GLY A 163 -12.55 -13.00 6.53
CA GLY A 163 -11.57 -12.12 7.18
C GLY A 163 -11.77 -11.94 8.68
N GLY A 164 -12.57 -12.78 9.34
CA GLY A 164 -12.99 -12.53 10.72
C GLY A 164 -14.09 -11.47 10.82
N GLU A 165 -14.39 -11.04 12.04
CA GLU A 165 -15.50 -10.12 12.30
C GLU A 165 -15.08 -8.66 12.09
N PHE A 166 -15.71 -7.97 11.13
CA PHE A 166 -15.60 -6.53 10.99
C PHE A 166 -16.47 -5.81 12.02
N ARG A 167 -16.00 -4.67 12.51
CA ARG A 167 -16.72 -3.85 13.49
C ARG A 167 -16.77 -2.40 13.06
N LEU A 168 -17.98 -1.84 13.09
CA LEU A 168 -18.20 -0.42 12.87
C LEU A 168 -18.05 0.33 14.19
N LEU A 169 -17.21 1.36 14.21
CA LEU A 169 -16.92 2.21 15.37
C LEU A 169 -17.36 3.64 15.05
N GLY A 170 -17.73 4.42 16.07
CA GLY A 170 -18.17 5.81 15.90
C GLY A 170 -19.68 5.94 15.67
N ALA A 171 -20.09 7.08 15.12
CA ALA A 171 -21.51 7.35 14.87
C ALA A 171 -21.96 6.71 13.56
N THR A 172 -23.04 5.94 13.62
CA THR A 172 -23.66 5.30 12.45
C THR A 172 -24.67 6.19 11.72
N GLY A 173 -24.87 7.41 12.18
CA GLY A 173 -25.76 8.38 11.54
C GLY A 173 -25.44 9.81 11.95
N ILE A 174 -25.57 10.70 11.00
CA ILE A 174 -25.46 12.16 11.16
C ILE A 174 -26.76 12.77 10.63
N ASN A 175 -27.31 13.73 11.32
CA ASN A 175 -28.41 14.57 10.84
C ASN A 175 -28.27 15.94 11.50
N GLU A 176 -27.39 16.75 10.95
CA GLU A 176 -27.01 18.03 11.51
C GLU A 176 -27.12 19.15 10.46
N VAL A 177 -27.33 20.38 10.92
CA VAL A 177 -27.22 21.58 10.11
C VAL A 177 -26.04 22.37 10.67
N ILE A 178 -24.97 22.45 9.89
CA ILE A 178 -23.75 23.15 10.26
C ILE A 178 -23.45 24.22 9.22
N GLY A 179 -23.30 25.48 9.65
CA GLY A 179 -22.96 26.58 8.76
C GLY A 179 -23.92 26.72 7.58
N GLY A 180 -25.23 26.60 7.80
CA GLY A 180 -26.24 26.70 6.75
C GLY A 180 -26.31 25.53 5.78
N THR A 181 -25.58 24.45 6.05
CA THR A 181 -25.58 23.22 5.26
C THR A 181 -26.15 22.06 6.07
N ARG A 182 -27.12 21.36 5.54
CA ARG A 182 -27.66 20.12 6.09
C ARG A 182 -26.81 18.95 5.66
N LEU A 183 -26.36 18.16 6.63
CA LEU A 183 -25.62 16.92 6.47
C LEU A 183 -26.44 15.77 7.04
N VAL A 184 -26.81 14.81 6.20
CA VAL A 184 -27.49 13.58 6.61
C VAL A 184 -26.64 12.41 6.13
N SER A 185 -26.26 11.54 7.04
CA SER A 185 -25.52 10.31 6.70
C SER A 185 -26.06 9.15 7.51
N SER A 186 -26.07 7.97 6.93
CA SER A 186 -26.31 6.71 7.61
C SER A 186 -25.30 5.68 7.14
N THR A 187 -24.69 4.97 8.11
CA THR A 187 -23.71 3.90 7.84
C THR A 187 -24.18 2.62 8.53
N SER A 188 -24.23 1.52 7.82
CA SER A 188 -24.57 0.20 8.36
C SER A 188 -23.60 -0.85 7.88
N LEU A 189 -23.37 -1.86 8.70
CA LEU A 189 -22.53 -3.02 8.41
C LEU A 189 -23.36 -4.28 8.58
N ASP A 190 -23.48 -5.09 7.52
CA ASP A 190 -24.17 -6.36 7.51
C ASP A 190 -23.21 -7.44 7.00
N PRO A 191 -22.91 -8.44 7.72
CA PRO A 191 -21.61 -9.01 8.14
C PRO A 191 -20.37 -8.58 7.34
N ALA A 192 -20.42 -8.67 6.02
CA ALA A 192 -19.31 -8.34 5.11
C ALA A 192 -19.69 -7.24 4.10
N LYS A 193 -20.72 -6.45 4.39
CA LYS A 193 -21.22 -5.41 3.51
C LYS A 193 -21.43 -4.11 4.26
N LEU A 194 -20.61 -3.13 3.95
CA LEU A 194 -20.75 -1.76 4.45
C LEU A 194 -21.63 -0.98 3.48
N GLN A 195 -22.66 -0.30 4.00
CA GLN A 195 -23.52 0.59 3.23
C GLN A 195 -23.49 1.99 3.82
N ILE A 196 -23.32 2.99 2.97
CA ILE A 196 -23.33 4.40 3.34
C ILE A 196 -24.32 5.12 2.44
N ALA A 197 -25.22 5.88 3.03
CA ALA A 197 -26.10 6.79 2.32
C ALA A 197 -25.93 8.20 2.87
N GLU A 198 -25.66 9.17 2.00
CA GLU A 198 -25.39 10.54 2.38
C GLU A 198 -26.18 11.53 1.54
N GLU A 199 -26.63 12.61 2.19
CA GLU A 199 -27.17 13.80 1.55
C GLU A 199 -26.53 15.06 2.14
N VAL A 200 -26.10 15.95 1.27
CA VAL A 200 -25.55 17.27 1.62
C VAL A 200 -26.34 18.34 0.87
N GLN A 201 -26.98 19.26 1.60
CA GLN A 201 -27.83 20.26 1.01
C GLN A 201 -27.61 21.64 1.64
N SER A 202 -27.36 22.66 0.81
CA SER A 202 -27.37 24.06 1.27
C SER A 202 -28.79 24.53 1.59
N LEU A 203 -28.96 25.12 2.77
CA LEU A 203 -30.22 25.69 3.25
C LEU A 203 -30.22 27.22 3.32
N GLU A 204 -29.04 27.81 3.37
CA GLU A 204 -28.83 29.24 3.52
C GLU A 204 -27.79 29.75 2.51
N TRP A 205 -27.86 31.02 2.13
CA TRP A 205 -26.90 31.65 1.22
C TRP A 205 -25.64 32.13 1.95
N GLU A 206 -25.82 32.55 3.20
CA GLU A 206 -24.75 33.09 4.03
C GLU A 206 -25.03 32.84 5.50
N VAL A 207 -23.97 32.83 6.29
CA VAL A 207 -24.03 32.75 7.75
C VAL A 207 -23.32 33.95 8.37
N PRO A 208 -23.80 34.45 9.53
CA PRO A 208 -23.16 35.60 10.21
C PRO A 208 -21.70 35.24 10.59
N ALA A 209 -20.78 36.18 10.44
CA ALA A 209 -19.38 35.99 10.85
C ALA A 209 -19.27 35.64 12.34
N SER A 210 -20.17 36.12 13.19
CA SER A 210 -20.24 35.80 14.62
C SER A 210 -20.53 34.33 14.91
N ALA A 211 -21.11 33.58 13.96
CA ALA A 211 -21.38 32.14 14.12
C ALA A 211 -20.17 31.25 13.82
N LEU A 212 -19.11 31.78 13.18
CA LEU A 212 -17.95 30.99 12.76
C LEU A 212 -17.28 30.16 13.88
N PRO A 213 -17.06 30.66 15.11
CA PRO A 213 -16.46 29.88 16.17
C PRO A 213 -17.28 28.64 16.54
N ASP A 214 -18.62 28.78 16.54
CA ASP A 214 -19.54 27.69 16.84
C ASP A 214 -19.57 26.66 15.69
N ILE A 215 -19.66 27.13 14.45
CA ILE A 215 -19.61 26.28 13.24
C ILE A 215 -18.34 25.45 13.21
N ARG A 216 -17.17 26.05 13.46
CA ARG A 216 -15.89 25.34 13.51
C ARG A 216 -15.89 24.26 14.60
N ARG A 217 -16.42 24.58 15.78
CA ARG A 217 -16.49 23.62 16.90
C ARG A 217 -17.43 22.46 16.58
N GLU A 218 -18.57 22.72 15.95
CA GLU A 218 -19.54 21.71 15.52
C GLU A 218 -18.96 20.83 14.42
N THR A 219 -18.30 21.41 13.41
CA THR A 219 -17.59 20.69 12.35
C THR A 219 -16.54 19.72 12.92
N LEU A 220 -15.70 20.19 13.86
CA LEU A 220 -14.69 19.33 14.50
C LEU A 220 -15.32 18.22 15.34
N ARG A 221 -16.44 18.50 16.04
CA ARG A 221 -17.17 17.49 16.81
C ARG A 221 -17.72 16.41 15.88
N MET A 222 -18.37 16.80 14.78
CA MET A 222 -18.90 15.90 13.78
C MET A 222 -17.79 15.02 13.19
N LYS A 223 -16.69 15.60 12.71
CA LYS A 223 -15.57 14.85 12.14
C LYS A 223 -15.00 13.80 13.10
N ARG A 224 -14.88 14.12 14.38
CA ARG A 224 -14.41 13.16 15.40
C ARG A 224 -15.38 12.01 15.65
N SER A 225 -16.63 12.14 15.27
CA SER A 225 -17.66 11.12 15.44
C SER A 225 -17.84 10.24 14.19
N LEU A 226 -17.18 10.56 13.07
CA LEU A 226 -17.31 9.80 11.83
C LEU A 226 -17.04 8.31 12.05
N PRO A 227 -17.73 7.45 11.31
CA PRO A 227 -17.58 6.01 11.47
C PRO A 227 -16.20 5.54 11.00
N ARG A 228 -15.67 4.57 11.72
CA ARG A 228 -14.44 3.84 11.37
C ARG A 228 -14.76 2.36 11.29
N LEU A 229 -14.07 1.68 10.42
CA LEU A 229 -14.17 0.23 10.24
C LEU A 229 -12.93 -0.43 10.83
N ARG A 230 -13.13 -1.48 11.62
CA ARG A 230 -12.04 -2.30 12.16
C ARG A 230 -12.17 -3.71 11.63
N ALA A 231 -11.08 -4.23 11.06
CA ALA A 231 -10.96 -5.63 10.66
C ALA A 231 -10.38 -6.49 11.80
N SER A 232 -10.61 -7.79 11.73
CA SER A 232 -9.93 -8.77 12.57
C SER A 232 -8.45 -8.89 12.21
N ARG A 233 -7.63 -9.23 13.19
CA ARG A 233 -6.23 -9.63 12.95
C ARG A 233 -6.11 -10.97 12.21
N GLU A 234 -7.19 -11.73 12.17
CA GLU A 234 -7.28 -13.01 11.45
C GLU A 234 -7.67 -12.81 9.97
N ALA A 235 -7.84 -11.54 9.52
CA ALA A 235 -8.11 -11.25 8.13
C ALA A 235 -6.97 -11.78 7.25
N LYS A 236 -7.34 -12.55 6.24
CA LYS A 236 -6.42 -13.13 5.28
C LYS A 236 -5.61 -12.07 4.56
N ARG A 237 -4.32 -12.37 4.36
CA ARG A 237 -3.38 -11.50 3.68
C ARG A 237 -3.14 -11.98 2.25
N ARG A 238 -2.76 -11.06 1.35
CA ARG A 238 -2.53 -11.32 -0.09
C ARG A 238 -1.61 -12.50 -0.39
N TRP A 239 -0.64 -12.79 0.47
CA TRP A 239 0.29 -13.92 0.33
C TRP A 239 -0.26 -15.26 0.84
N GLU A 240 -1.49 -15.30 1.37
CA GLU A 240 -2.12 -16.53 1.86
C GLU A 240 -3.06 -17.15 0.82
N TYR A 241 -3.24 -16.52 -0.34
CA TYR A 241 -4.08 -17.01 -1.44
C TYR A 241 -3.32 -17.99 -2.33
N ALA A 242 -3.18 -19.24 -1.86
CA ALA A 242 -2.52 -20.32 -2.59
C ALA A 242 -3.52 -21.40 -3.05
N GLY A 243 -3.15 -22.18 -4.05
CA GLY A 243 -3.95 -23.31 -4.53
C GLY A 243 -5.33 -22.91 -5.05
N ALA A 244 -6.39 -23.54 -4.56
CA ALA A 244 -7.76 -23.31 -5.02
C ALA A 244 -8.29 -21.89 -4.66
N GLU A 245 -7.79 -21.30 -3.60
CA GLU A 245 -8.22 -19.95 -3.17
C GLU A 245 -7.72 -18.85 -4.09
N ARG A 246 -6.71 -19.13 -4.90
CA ARG A 246 -6.20 -18.22 -5.92
C ARG A 246 -7.27 -17.78 -6.92
N SER A 247 -8.32 -18.56 -7.12
CA SER A 247 -9.46 -18.19 -7.97
C SER A 247 -10.18 -16.90 -7.53
N ARG A 248 -10.06 -16.50 -6.26
CA ARG A 248 -10.61 -15.24 -5.75
C ARG A 248 -9.92 -14.01 -6.32
N LEU A 249 -8.67 -14.16 -6.77
CA LEU A 249 -7.90 -13.10 -7.41
C LEU A 249 -8.32 -12.85 -8.86
N GLY A 250 -9.07 -13.79 -9.47
CA GLY A 250 -9.50 -13.72 -10.86
C GLY A 250 -10.19 -12.40 -11.24
N PRO A 251 -11.22 -11.94 -10.52
CA PRO A 251 -11.89 -10.68 -10.87
C PRO A 251 -10.97 -9.45 -10.88
N ILE A 252 -9.96 -9.39 -10.00
CA ILE A 252 -8.95 -8.31 -9.98
C ILE A 252 -8.01 -8.47 -11.17
N ALA A 253 -7.56 -9.69 -11.44
CA ALA A 253 -6.71 -10.00 -12.59
C ALA A 253 -7.38 -9.61 -13.91
N ASP A 254 -8.68 -9.89 -14.06
CA ASP A 254 -9.47 -9.54 -15.25
C ASP A 254 -9.45 -8.02 -15.51
N VAL A 255 -9.55 -7.19 -14.45
CA VAL A 255 -9.48 -5.72 -14.60
C VAL A 255 -8.06 -5.26 -14.99
N TYR A 256 -7.02 -5.87 -14.42
CA TYR A 256 -5.64 -5.59 -14.86
C TYR A 256 -5.40 -6.02 -16.31
N ASP A 257 -6.00 -7.12 -16.75
CA ASP A 257 -5.90 -7.57 -18.15
C ASP A 257 -6.58 -6.58 -19.10
N MET A 258 -7.69 -5.95 -18.68
CA MET A 258 -8.33 -4.87 -19.44
C MET A 258 -7.41 -3.64 -19.53
N LEU A 259 -6.82 -3.19 -18.42
CA LEU A 259 -5.88 -2.07 -18.38
C LEU A 259 -4.67 -2.29 -19.31
N VAL A 260 -4.13 -3.51 -19.32
CA VAL A 260 -3.01 -3.86 -20.21
C VAL A 260 -3.43 -3.95 -21.68
N ALA A 261 -4.67 -4.40 -21.95
CA ALA A 261 -5.17 -4.50 -23.32
C ALA A 261 -5.44 -3.12 -23.96
N ASP A 262 -5.74 -2.11 -23.14
CA ASP A 262 -6.00 -0.73 -23.57
C ASP A 262 -4.75 0.15 -23.55
N ALA A 263 -3.65 -0.33 -22.94
CA ALA A 263 -2.40 0.42 -22.81
C ALA A 263 -1.78 0.75 -24.18
N GLU A 264 -1.35 1.98 -24.34
CA GLU A 264 -0.63 2.42 -25.55
C GLU A 264 0.72 1.68 -25.72
N SER A 265 1.26 1.73 -26.93
CA SER A 265 2.45 0.94 -27.31
C SER A 265 3.72 1.31 -26.51
N ASP A 266 3.82 2.50 -25.97
CA ASP A 266 4.92 3.04 -25.18
C ASP A 266 4.59 3.18 -23.69
N GLU A 267 3.35 2.88 -23.29
CA GLU A 267 2.93 2.93 -21.90
C GLU A 267 3.39 1.71 -21.11
N THR A 268 4.09 1.93 -20.00
CA THR A 268 4.55 0.87 -19.07
C THR A 268 3.66 0.70 -17.85
N GLY A 269 2.90 1.74 -17.48
CA GLY A 269 2.18 1.83 -16.21
C GLY A 269 1.27 0.63 -15.94
N ALA A 270 0.41 0.26 -16.90
CA ALA A 270 -0.52 -0.86 -16.75
C ALA A 270 0.20 -2.20 -16.47
N TYR A 271 1.34 -2.44 -17.14
CA TYR A 271 2.16 -3.63 -16.92
C TYR A 271 2.80 -3.63 -15.54
N LEU A 272 3.27 -2.47 -15.06
CA LEU A 272 3.90 -2.35 -13.74
C LEU A 272 2.88 -2.54 -12.61
N TYR A 273 1.67 -2.03 -12.74
CA TYR A 273 0.59 -2.28 -11.78
C TYR A 273 0.21 -3.76 -11.74
N ARG A 274 0.09 -4.43 -12.89
CA ARG A 274 -0.19 -5.87 -12.94
C ARG A 274 0.99 -6.70 -12.42
N PHE A 275 2.23 -6.28 -12.68
CA PHE A 275 3.44 -6.87 -12.09
C PHE A 275 3.37 -6.87 -10.57
N GLU A 276 3.11 -5.72 -9.95
CA GLU A 276 3.02 -5.60 -8.49
C GLU A 276 1.94 -6.51 -7.90
N PHE A 277 0.77 -6.54 -8.53
CA PHE A 277 -0.30 -7.44 -8.10
C PHE A 277 0.11 -8.92 -8.20
N ARG A 278 0.65 -9.35 -9.35
CA ARG A 278 1.09 -10.72 -9.59
C ARG A 278 2.22 -11.12 -8.65
N TYR A 279 3.22 -10.27 -8.50
CA TYR A 279 4.36 -10.51 -7.62
C TYR A 279 3.92 -10.66 -6.16
N ASN A 280 3.13 -9.73 -5.66
CA ASN A 280 2.65 -9.73 -4.27
C ASN A 280 1.66 -10.87 -3.95
N THR A 281 1.09 -11.50 -4.96
CA THR A 281 0.20 -12.66 -4.83
C THR A 281 0.85 -13.98 -5.24
N GLY A 282 2.19 -14.01 -5.45
CA GLY A 282 2.95 -15.21 -5.74
C GLY A 282 2.81 -15.73 -7.18
N ASP A 283 2.37 -14.90 -8.14
CA ASP A 283 2.41 -15.22 -9.58
C ASP A 283 3.69 -14.67 -10.21
N PHE A 284 4.80 -15.23 -9.80
CA PHE A 284 6.11 -14.76 -10.24
C PHE A 284 6.34 -14.98 -11.74
N ALA A 285 5.75 -16.00 -12.33
CA ALA A 285 5.83 -16.24 -13.78
C ALA A 285 5.10 -15.14 -14.56
N GLY A 286 3.87 -14.82 -14.18
CA GLY A 286 3.15 -13.71 -14.78
C GLY A 286 3.81 -12.35 -14.52
N ALA A 287 4.40 -12.15 -13.33
CA ALA A 287 5.17 -10.95 -13.01
C ALA A 287 6.40 -10.81 -13.92
N LEU A 288 7.13 -11.90 -14.17
CA LEU A 288 8.28 -11.90 -15.09
C LEU A 288 7.88 -11.53 -16.52
N GLU A 289 6.71 -12.00 -16.99
CA GLU A 289 6.15 -11.60 -18.30
C GLU A 289 5.85 -10.10 -18.34
N ASP A 290 5.22 -9.54 -17.31
CA ASP A 290 4.88 -8.12 -17.24
C ASP A 290 6.14 -7.24 -17.18
N ALA A 291 7.14 -7.61 -16.38
CA ALA A 291 8.42 -6.90 -16.34
C ALA A 291 9.15 -6.95 -17.69
N SER A 292 9.08 -8.09 -18.41
CA SER A 292 9.64 -8.22 -19.75
C SER A 292 8.93 -7.32 -20.75
N ALA A 293 7.61 -7.18 -20.65
CA ALA A 293 6.82 -6.27 -21.47
C ALA A 293 7.14 -4.80 -21.15
N ALA A 294 7.38 -4.47 -19.89
CA ALA A 294 7.81 -3.13 -19.46
C ALA A 294 9.20 -2.79 -20.01
N ILE A 295 10.18 -3.70 -19.91
CA ILE A 295 11.53 -3.53 -20.48
C ILE A 295 11.50 -3.30 -22.00
N ALA A 296 10.62 -3.99 -22.71
CA ALA A 296 10.48 -3.82 -24.17
C ALA A 296 10.00 -2.40 -24.55
N ARG A 297 9.38 -1.67 -23.63
CA ARG A 297 8.90 -0.29 -23.80
C ARG A 297 9.86 0.74 -23.21
N ASP A 298 10.39 0.44 -22.05
CA ASP A 298 11.34 1.27 -21.30
C ASP A 298 12.37 0.37 -20.63
N ALA A 299 13.58 0.30 -21.20
CA ALA A 299 14.69 -0.49 -20.68
C ALA A 299 15.41 0.25 -19.53
N SER A 300 14.68 0.65 -18.50
CA SER A 300 15.22 1.31 -17.30
C SER A 300 15.80 0.29 -16.30
N ALA A 301 16.71 0.76 -15.43
CA ALA A 301 17.30 -0.05 -14.37
C ALA A 301 16.22 -0.68 -13.46
N ASP A 302 15.21 0.10 -13.08
CA ASP A 302 14.10 -0.37 -12.25
C ASP A 302 13.32 -1.54 -12.87
N ASN A 303 13.08 -1.49 -14.19
CA ASN A 303 12.37 -2.56 -14.88
C ASN A 303 13.21 -3.84 -14.97
N TYR A 304 14.54 -3.74 -15.14
CA TYR A 304 15.44 -4.89 -15.02
C TYR A 304 15.45 -5.45 -13.60
N LEU A 305 15.49 -4.62 -12.55
CA LEU A 305 15.42 -5.08 -11.16
C LEU A 305 14.10 -5.80 -10.84
N ARG A 306 12.99 -5.33 -11.38
CA ARG A 306 11.70 -6.03 -11.23
C ARG A 306 11.75 -7.42 -11.87
N ARG A 307 12.29 -7.53 -13.09
CA ARG A 307 12.42 -8.84 -13.74
C ARG A 307 13.40 -9.76 -13.02
N ALA A 308 14.53 -9.22 -12.57
CA ALA A 308 15.49 -9.94 -11.74
C ALA A 308 14.84 -10.50 -10.47
N SER A 309 14.04 -9.68 -9.78
CA SER A 309 13.32 -10.12 -8.58
C SER A 309 12.34 -11.25 -8.86
N ALA A 310 11.59 -11.18 -9.96
CA ALA A 310 10.68 -12.26 -10.35
C ALA A 310 11.42 -13.54 -10.76
N ALA A 311 12.51 -13.43 -11.52
CA ALA A 311 13.37 -14.54 -11.91
C ALA A 311 14.01 -15.23 -10.68
N TRP A 312 14.44 -14.42 -9.70
CA TRP A 312 15.01 -14.92 -8.45
C TRP A 312 13.99 -15.75 -7.65
N GLN A 313 12.72 -15.33 -7.61
CA GLN A 313 11.64 -16.11 -6.99
C GLN A 313 11.36 -17.43 -7.73
N LEU A 314 11.59 -17.47 -9.04
CA LEU A 314 11.41 -18.65 -9.89
C LEU A 314 12.62 -19.58 -9.91
N ASP A 315 13.67 -19.27 -9.15
CA ASP A 315 14.93 -19.98 -9.16
C ASP A 315 15.71 -19.90 -10.50
N ASP A 316 15.39 -18.91 -11.32
CA ASP A 316 16.15 -18.59 -12.54
C ASP A 316 17.26 -17.59 -12.20
N LEU A 317 18.27 -18.08 -11.46
CA LEU A 317 19.36 -17.25 -10.94
C LEU A 317 20.23 -16.66 -12.04
N GLU A 318 20.38 -17.33 -13.17
CA GLU A 318 21.15 -16.82 -14.32
C GLU A 318 20.44 -15.64 -14.98
N GLN A 319 19.12 -15.70 -15.17
CA GLN A 319 18.34 -14.57 -15.66
C GLN A 319 18.35 -13.42 -14.65
N ALA A 320 18.20 -13.72 -13.36
CA ALA A 320 18.25 -12.71 -12.31
C ALA A 320 19.60 -11.97 -12.32
N LEU A 321 20.72 -12.70 -12.42
CA LEU A 321 22.05 -12.09 -12.47
C LEU A 321 22.24 -11.22 -13.71
N ALA A 322 21.82 -11.69 -14.89
CA ALA A 322 21.92 -10.91 -16.12
C ALA A 322 21.13 -9.59 -16.05
N ASP A 323 19.98 -9.59 -15.38
CA ASP A 323 19.18 -8.40 -15.19
C ASP A 323 19.77 -7.45 -14.13
N TYR A 324 20.37 -7.97 -13.05
CA TYR A 324 21.13 -7.12 -12.11
C TYR A 324 22.34 -6.47 -12.77
N GLU A 325 23.03 -7.19 -13.65
CA GLU A 325 24.16 -6.63 -14.45
C GLU A 325 23.66 -5.54 -15.40
N ALA A 326 22.55 -5.77 -16.11
CA ALA A 326 21.94 -4.76 -16.99
C ALA A 326 21.47 -3.50 -16.22
N ALA A 327 20.92 -3.68 -15.02
CA ALA A 327 20.53 -2.56 -14.17
C ALA A 327 21.77 -1.74 -13.72
N ALA A 328 22.85 -2.40 -13.33
CA ALA A 328 24.10 -1.77 -12.91
C ALA A 328 24.83 -1.05 -14.08
N ASP A 329 24.70 -1.55 -15.31
CA ASP A 329 25.24 -0.89 -16.51
C ASP A 329 24.51 0.42 -16.82
N ILE A 330 23.23 0.53 -16.44
CA ILE A 330 22.42 1.73 -16.61
C ILE A 330 22.64 2.70 -15.46
N ASP A 331 22.63 2.19 -14.23
CA ASP A 331 22.77 2.96 -13.01
C ASP A 331 23.80 2.27 -12.07
N PRO A 332 25.00 2.85 -11.92
CA PRO A 332 26.05 2.29 -11.08
C PRO A 332 25.69 2.11 -9.61
N ASP A 333 24.68 2.78 -9.09
CA ASP A 333 24.21 2.61 -7.70
C ASP A 333 23.72 1.18 -7.43
N TYR A 334 23.32 0.45 -8.47
CA TYR A 334 22.92 -0.96 -8.38
C TYR A 334 24.08 -1.96 -8.50
N THR A 335 25.32 -1.50 -8.69
CA THR A 335 26.49 -2.39 -8.85
C THR A 335 26.65 -3.36 -7.67
N LEU A 336 26.48 -2.86 -6.45
CA LEU A 336 26.62 -3.61 -5.19
C LEU A 336 25.28 -3.99 -4.56
N HIS A 337 24.24 -4.18 -5.38
CA HIS A 337 22.94 -4.60 -4.89
C HIS A 337 23.02 -5.96 -4.18
N THR A 338 22.52 -6.03 -2.95
CA THR A 338 22.66 -7.21 -2.07
C THR A 338 22.19 -8.50 -2.74
N THR A 339 21.05 -8.50 -3.41
CA THR A 339 20.51 -9.71 -4.06
C THR A 339 21.36 -10.13 -5.27
N ARG A 340 22.08 -9.20 -5.94
CA ARG A 340 23.06 -9.57 -6.96
C ARG A 340 24.22 -10.36 -6.34
N LEU A 341 24.74 -9.90 -5.20
CA LEU A 341 25.80 -10.58 -4.46
C LEU A 341 25.34 -11.96 -3.97
N GLU A 342 24.12 -12.07 -3.46
CA GLU A 342 23.48 -13.33 -3.08
C GLU A 342 23.34 -14.28 -4.28
N THR A 343 22.92 -13.73 -5.43
CA THR A 343 22.75 -14.53 -6.66
C THR A 343 24.09 -15.10 -7.13
N LEU A 344 25.15 -14.30 -7.13
CA LEU A 344 26.52 -14.77 -7.41
C LEU A 344 26.93 -15.89 -6.43
N ALA A 345 26.67 -15.71 -5.15
CA ALA A 345 27.01 -16.70 -4.13
C ALA A 345 26.25 -18.01 -4.31
N LEU A 346 24.94 -17.95 -4.60
CA LEU A 346 24.11 -19.14 -4.86
C LEU A 346 24.50 -19.88 -6.15
N LEU A 347 25.01 -19.15 -7.15
CA LEU A 347 25.58 -19.73 -8.38
C LEU A 347 27.00 -20.32 -8.18
N GLY A 348 27.56 -20.25 -6.96
CA GLY A 348 28.91 -20.69 -6.65
C GLY A 348 30.02 -19.76 -7.15
N ARG A 349 29.66 -18.53 -7.59
CA ARG A 349 30.58 -17.48 -8.08
C ARG A 349 31.02 -16.57 -6.94
N THR A 350 31.37 -17.16 -5.78
CA THR A 350 31.67 -16.41 -4.54
C THR A 350 32.91 -15.54 -4.65
N GLU A 351 33.96 -16.01 -5.36
CA GLU A 351 35.18 -15.20 -5.60
C GLU A 351 34.86 -13.94 -6.42
N GLU A 352 33.92 -14.03 -7.35
CA GLU A 352 33.47 -12.89 -8.15
C GLU A 352 32.66 -11.91 -7.31
N ALA A 353 31.80 -12.38 -6.39
CA ALA A 353 31.09 -11.52 -5.47
C ALA A 353 32.05 -10.73 -4.56
N VAL A 354 33.11 -11.38 -4.06
CA VAL A 354 34.15 -10.69 -3.27
C VAL A 354 34.90 -9.65 -4.12
N ALA A 355 35.34 -10.06 -5.33
CA ALA A 355 36.04 -9.13 -6.23
C ALA A 355 35.17 -7.91 -6.60
N LEU A 356 33.86 -8.13 -6.80
CA LEU A 356 32.91 -7.06 -7.11
C LEU A 356 32.84 -6.00 -5.99
N VAL A 357 32.84 -6.42 -4.73
CA VAL A 357 32.86 -5.51 -3.58
C VAL A 357 34.21 -4.79 -3.48
N ASP A 358 35.33 -5.54 -3.57
CA ASP A 358 36.68 -4.98 -3.42
C ASP A 358 37.01 -3.98 -4.55
N GLU A 359 36.65 -4.28 -5.80
CA GLU A 359 36.91 -3.40 -6.96
C GLU A 359 36.04 -2.14 -6.97
N ASN A 360 34.87 -2.20 -6.34
CA ASN A 360 33.90 -1.10 -6.28
C ASN A 360 33.77 -0.48 -4.89
N ALA A 361 34.75 -0.67 -4.02
CA ALA A 361 34.78 -0.10 -2.67
C ALA A 361 34.60 1.44 -2.65
N PHE A 362 35.02 2.11 -3.73
CA PHE A 362 34.85 3.56 -3.89
C PHE A 362 33.40 4.04 -4.05
N LEU A 363 32.45 3.14 -4.31
CA LEU A 363 31.01 3.46 -4.35
C LEU A 363 30.40 3.59 -2.96
N PHE A 364 31.07 3.09 -1.93
CA PHE A 364 30.59 3.27 -0.57
C PHE A 364 30.96 4.65 -0.05
N GLU A 365 29.97 5.43 0.35
CA GLU A 365 30.20 6.74 1.00
C GLU A 365 30.77 6.59 2.41
N ASP A 366 30.52 5.44 3.05
CA ASP A 366 30.88 5.15 4.44
C ASP A 366 31.62 3.80 4.52
N PRO A 367 32.84 3.75 5.13
CA PRO A 367 33.60 2.50 5.30
C PRO A 367 32.84 1.38 5.98
N LYS A 368 31.90 1.70 6.88
CA LYS A 368 31.06 0.68 7.53
C LYS A 368 30.15 -0.08 6.55
N ASN A 369 29.64 0.59 5.51
CA ASN A 369 28.81 -0.07 4.49
C ASN A 369 29.65 -1.02 3.63
N GLU A 370 30.91 -0.65 3.35
CA GLU A 370 31.88 -1.56 2.72
C GLU A 370 32.13 -2.78 3.60
N ALA A 371 32.45 -2.57 4.89
CA ALA A 371 32.71 -3.65 5.83
C ALA A 371 31.51 -4.61 5.96
N MET A 372 30.29 -4.10 5.99
CA MET A 372 29.07 -4.92 6.02
C MET A 372 28.92 -5.77 4.76
N SER A 373 29.05 -5.17 3.57
CA SER A 373 28.92 -5.89 2.31
C SER A 373 30.06 -6.91 2.13
N ARG A 374 31.29 -6.54 2.52
CA ARG A 374 32.47 -7.39 2.44
C ARG A 374 32.35 -8.61 3.39
N SER A 375 31.89 -8.39 4.64
CA SER A 375 31.65 -9.46 5.60
C SER A 375 30.68 -10.49 5.04
N TYR A 376 29.59 -10.04 4.45
CA TYR A 376 28.57 -10.88 3.88
C TYR A 376 29.11 -11.80 2.76
N VAL A 377 29.80 -11.22 1.76
CA VAL A 377 30.34 -12.01 0.64
C VAL A 377 31.52 -12.92 1.04
N LEU A 378 32.38 -12.48 1.97
CA LEU A 378 33.45 -13.32 2.51
C LEU A 378 32.90 -14.54 3.25
N GLY A 379 31.77 -14.39 3.93
CA GLY A 379 31.12 -15.53 4.59
C GLY A 379 30.71 -16.62 3.61
N PHE A 380 30.12 -16.27 2.47
CA PHE A 380 29.81 -17.22 1.40
C PHE A 380 31.06 -17.85 0.76
N ALA A 381 32.16 -17.10 0.73
CA ALA A 381 33.46 -17.61 0.25
C ALA A 381 34.20 -18.50 1.28
N GLY A 382 33.56 -18.79 2.42
CA GLY A 382 34.17 -19.60 3.48
C GLY A 382 35.15 -18.85 4.39
N GLN A 383 35.21 -17.54 4.27
CA GLN A 383 36.11 -16.62 5.00
C GLN A 383 35.36 -15.81 6.05
N ALA A 384 34.32 -16.39 6.67
CA ALA A 384 33.45 -15.69 7.61
C ALA A 384 34.19 -15.00 8.76
N ASP A 385 35.23 -15.64 9.29
CA ASP A 385 36.01 -15.08 10.41
C ASP A 385 36.70 -13.76 10.00
N GLU A 386 37.26 -13.67 8.78
CA GLU A 386 37.85 -12.44 8.24
C GLU A 386 36.81 -11.32 8.09
N GLY A 387 35.63 -11.65 7.56
CA GLY A 387 34.53 -10.68 7.42
C GLY A 387 34.06 -10.14 8.77
N LEU A 388 33.84 -11.05 9.73
CA LEU A 388 33.42 -10.66 11.08
C LEU A 388 34.46 -9.83 11.83
N ASP A 389 35.77 -10.07 11.60
CA ASP A 389 36.85 -9.25 12.16
C ASP A 389 36.81 -7.83 11.59
N GLY A 390 36.54 -7.66 10.29
CA GLY A 390 36.32 -6.35 9.68
C GLY A 390 35.16 -5.57 10.33
N LEU A 391 34.04 -6.24 10.61
CA LEU A 391 32.93 -5.60 11.33
C LEU A 391 33.29 -5.22 12.77
N ARG A 392 34.12 -6.03 13.45
CA ARG A 392 34.62 -5.70 14.81
C ARG A 392 35.54 -4.51 14.82
N ASP A 393 36.39 -4.36 13.79
CA ASP A 393 37.29 -3.22 13.65
C ASP A 393 36.47 -1.93 13.47
N GLU A 394 35.43 -1.92 12.64
CA GLU A 394 34.55 -0.75 12.50
C GLU A 394 33.75 -0.47 13.79
N LEU A 395 33.26 -1.51 14.48
CA LEU A 395 32.60 -1.36 15.77
C LEU A 395 33.54 -0.81 16.87
N ALA A 396 34.83 -1.00 16.75
CA ALA A 396 35.79 -0.36 17.68
C ALA A 396 35.83 1.16 17.48
N ILE A 397 35.49 1.65 16.29
CA ILE A 397 35.40 3.07 15.94
C ILE A 397 34.02 3.62 16.32
N GLU A 398 32.95 2.94 15.93
CA GLU A 398 31.57 3.31 16.21
C GLU A 398 30.84 2.21 17.04
N PRO A 399 31.07 2.13 18.35
CA PRO A 399 30.62 1.00 19.17
C PRO A 399 29.10 0.79 19.24
N ASP A 400 28.32 1.85 19.05
CA ASP A 400 26.86 1.84 19.18
C ASP A 400 26.14 2.00 17.83
N ASP A 401 26.84 1.82 16.70
CA ASP A 401 26.20 1.83 15.38
C ASP A 401 25.27 0.63 15.23
N ALA A 402 23.98 0.90 15.06
CA ALA A 402 22.93 -0.14 15.00
C ALA A 402 23.09 -1.05 13.77
N GLY A 403 23.57 -0.52 12.64
CA GLY A 403 23.80 -1.27 11.40
C GLY A 403 24.92 -2.28 11.56
N LEU A 404 26.08 -1.83 12.06
CA LEU A 404 27.23 -2.69 12.32
C LEU A 404 26.94 -3.77 13.36
N LEU A 405 26.27 -3.40 14.47
CA LEU A 405 25.82 -4.37 15.48
C LEU A 405 24.90 -5.43 14.88
N ASN A 406 23.95 -5.02 14.06
CA ASN A 406 23.03 -5.94 13.42
C ASN A 406 23.71 -6.83 12.38
N SER A 407 24.62 -6.28 11.57
CA SER A 407 25.38 -7.07 10.58
C SER A 407 26.29 -8.09 11.26
N LEU A 408 26.99 -7.72 12.33
CA LEU A 408 27.80 -8.67 13.09
C LEU A 408 26.93 -9.78 13.71
N CYS A 409 25.74 -9.45 14.21
CA CYS A 409 24.79 -10.43 14.73
C CYS A 409 24.28 -11.36 13.64
N TRP A 410 23.81 -10.82 12.52
CA TRP A 410 23.24 -11.54 11.40
C TRP A 410 24.26 -12.46 10.73
N ASP A 411 25.42 -11.93 10.33
CA ASP A 411 26.48 -12.67 9.65
C ASP A 411 27.02 -13.80 10.53
N SER A 412 27.21 -13.52 11.85
CA SER A 412 27.54 -14.60 12.79
C SER A 412 26.49 -15.71 12.81
N GLY A 413 25.20 -15.35 12.72
CA GLY A 413 24.08 -16.29 12.71
C GLY A 413 24.04 -17.16 11.46
N ILE A 414 24.11 -16.55 10.27
CA ILE A 414 24.01 -17.27 8.99
C ILE A 414 25.24 -18.17 8.73
N PHE A 415 26.44 -17.73 9.17
CA PHE A 415 27.69 -18.47 8.98
C PHE A 415 28.08 -19.36 10.18
N ASP A 416 27.17 -19.54 11.14
CA ASP A 416 27.34 -20.41 12.31
C ASP A 416 28.60 -20.05 13.16
N ARG A 417 28.74 -18.77 13.49
CA ARG A 417 29.84 -18.21 14.30
C ARG A 417 29.33 -17.54 15.59
N VAL A 418 28.15 -17.93 16.04
CA VAL A 418 27.52 -17.32 17.22
C VAL A 418 28.16 -17.84 18.51
N THR A 419 28.47 -16.91 19.41
CA THR A 419 28.91 -17.14 20.80
C THR A 419 27.99 -16.37 21.76
N GLU A 420 28.14 -16.57 23.07
CA GLU A 420 27.41 -15.76 24.06
C GLU A 420 27.78 -14.26 23.96
N GLU A 421 29.05 -13.94 23.63
CA GLU A 421 29.46 -12.56 23.36
C GLU A 421 28.77 -11.97 22.13
N THR A 422 28.58 -12.77 21.07
CA THR A 422 27.80 -12.37 19.91
C THR A 422 26.34 -12.07 20.29
N LEU A 423 25.75 -12.85 21.18
CA LEU A 423 24.38 -12.62 21.64
C LEU A 423 24.23 -11.30 22.41
N ASP A 424 25.25 -10.88 23.16
CA ASP A 424 25.29 -9.55 23.79
C ASP A 424 25.30 -8.44 22.72
N VAL A 425 26.06 -8.62 21.61
CA VAL A 425 26.05 -7.72 20.46
C VAL A 425 24.64 -7.67 19.83
N CYS A 426 24.00 -8.82 19.59
CA CYS A 426 22.65 -8.89 19.08
C CYS A 426 21.62 -8.15 19.97
N THR A 427 21.78 -8.26 21.27
CA THR A 427 20.91 -7.57 22.23
C THR A 427 21.09 -6.05 22.14
N ARG A 428 22.34 -5.59 22.04
CA ARG A 428 22.63 -4.17 21.80
C ARG A 428 22.10 -3.70 20.45
N ALA A 429 22.19 -4.52 19.39
CA ALA A 429 21.63 -4.20 18.09
C ALA A 429 20.11 -3.92 18.18
N VAL A 430 19.38 -4.76 18.92
CA VAL A 430 17.94 -4.57 19.16
C VAL A 430 17.67 -3.26 19.91
N GLU A 431 18.46 -2.94 20.93
CA GLU A 431 18.31 -1.71 21.73
C GLU A 431 18.60 -0.46 20.87
N GLN A 432 19.73 -0.44 20.14
CA GLN A 432 20.14 0.69 19.30
C GLN A 432 19.21 0.89 18.10
N ALA A 433 18.67 -0.18 17.51
CA ALA A 433 17.71 -0.13 16.43
C ALA A 433 16.26 0.13 16.90
N ASN A 434 16.02 0.59 18.13
CA ASN A 434 14.70 0.84 18.69
C ASN A 434 13.75 -0.36 18.56
N ASN A 435 14.25 -1.56 18.77
CA ASN A 435 13.50 -2.82 18.63
C ASN A 435 12.95 -3.03 17.21
N SER A 436 13.70 -2.68 16.17
CA SER A 436 13.29 -2.97 14.79
C SER A 436 13.08 -4.47 14.57
N ALA A 437 12.18 -4.83 13.66
CA ALA A 437 11.88 -6.24 13.36
C ALA A 437 13.13 -6.98 12.85
N GLY A 438 13.95 -6.35 11.99
CA GLY A 438 15.19 -6.93 11.47
C GLY A 438 16.21 -7.25 12.56
N ALA A 439 16.44 -6.33 13.53
CA ALA A 439 17.36 -6.60 14.63
C ALA A 439 16.87 -7.73 15.57
N ILE A 440 15.54 -7.79 15.78
CA ILE A 440 14.94 -8.89 16.57
C ILE A 440 15.07 -10.23 15.82
N ASP A 441 14.88 -10.23 14.50
CA ASP A 441 15.05 -11.42 13.65
C ASP A 441 16.49 -11.94 13.69
N SER A 442 17.48 -11.03 13.58
CA SER A 442 18.91 -11.36 13.70
C SER A 442 19.24 -11.98 15.07
N ARG A 443 18.69 -11.43 16.16
CA ARG A 443 18.85 -12.01 17.51
C ARG A 443 18.18 -13.37 17.62
N ALA A 444 17.02 -13.56 16.99
CA ALA A 444 16.34 -14.85 16.97
C ALA A 444 17.19 -15.93 16.30
N LEU A 445 17.89 -15.60 15.21
CA LEU A 445 18.82 -16.49 14.55
C LEU A 445 20.00 -16.85 15.48
N ALA A 446 20.58 -15.86 16.15
CA ALA A 446 21.64 -16.10 17.12
C ALA A 446 21.19 -17.01 18.28
N LEU A 447 20.00 -16.79 18.83
CA LEU A 447 19.39 -17.63 19.85
C LEU A 447 19.16 -19.06 19.33
N TYR A 448 18.71 -19.23 18.09
CA TYR A 448 18.55 -20.54 17.44
C TYR A 448 19.88 -21.30 17.38
N ARG A 449 20.96 -20.66 16.93
CA ARG A 449 22.31 -21.24 16.87
C ARG A 449 22.85 -21.69 18.23
N LEU A 450 22.48 -20.95 19.30
CA LEU A 450 22.84 -21.32 20.69
C LEU A 450 21.92 -22.38 21.30
N GLY A 451 20.94 -22.90 20.55
CA GLY A 451 19.96 -23.87 21.07
C GLY A 451 18.91 -23.28 22.01
N ARG A 452 18.78 -21.95 22.08
CA ARG A 452 17.82 -21.23 22.94
C ARG A 452 16.48 -21.06 22.20
N TYR A 453 15.88 -22.16 21.75
CA TYR A 453 14.76 -22.19 20.80
C TYR A 453 13.49 -21.49 21.28
N GLU A 454 13.13 -21.58 22.57
CA GLU A 454 11.95 -20.92 23.09
C GLU A 454 12.11 -19.39 23.12
N GLU A 455 13.35 -18.90 23.27
CA GLU A 455 13.64 -17.46 23.21
C GLU A 455 13.61 -16.97 21.77
N ALA A 456 14.22 -17.72 20.85
CA ALA A 456 14.14 -17.45 19.42
C ALA A 456 12.68 -17.40 18.93
N LEU A 457 11.84 -18.34 19.37
CA LEU A 457 10.42 -18.35 18.98
C LEU A 457 9.68 -17.10 19.48
N ARG A 458 9.95 -16.64 20.71
CA ARG A 458 9.33 -15.40 21.20
C ARG A 458 9.71 -14.17 20.38
N ASP A 459 10.98 -14.06 19.99
CA ASP A 459 11.45 -12.97 19.14
C ASP A 459 10.75 -13.00 17.77
N LEU A 460 10.69 -14.16 17.13
CA LEU A 460 10.04 -14.33 15.82
C LEU A 460 8.52 -14.12 15.85
N ASP A 461 7.87 -14.49 16.96
CA ASP A 461 6.45 -14.19 17.14
C ASP A 461 6.21 -12.67 17.26
N VAL A 462 7.13 -11.91 17.88
CA VAL A 462 7.08 -10.45 17.92
C VAL A 462 7.29 -9.86 16.53
N VAL A 463 8.28 -10.35 15.77
CA VAL A 463 8.55 -9.90 14.40
C VAL A 463 7.32 -10.08 13.53
N LEU A 464 6.78 -11.29 13.45
CA LEU A 464 5.65 -11.62 12.58
C LEU A 464 4.30 -11.05 13.05
N ALA A 465 4.18 -10.66 14.32
CA ALA A 465 3.03 -9.91 14.81
C ALA A 465 3.06 -8.44 14.38
N ARG A 466 4.25 -7.85 14.21
CA ARG A 466 4.44 -6.47 13.74
C ARG A 466 4.45 -6.37 12.23
N GLU A 467 5.17 -7.29 11.59
CA GLU A 467 5.40 -7.34 10.15
C GLU A 467 5.00 -8.72 9.61
N PRO A 468 3.71 -9.00 9.42
CA PRO A 468 3.23 -10.30 8.97
C PRO A 468 3.76 -10.72 7.58
N GLY A 469 4.21 -9.75 6.76
CA GLY A 469 4.81 -9.95 5.45
C GLY A 469 6.29 -10.34 5.46
N GLN A 470 6.94 -10.44 6.62
CA GLN A 470 8.33 -10.90 6.74
C GLN A 470 8.44 -12.42 6.51
N HIS A 471 8.40 -12.82 5.22
CA HIS A 471 8.39 -14.23 4.86
C HIS A 471 9.72 -14.94 5.15
N ALA A 472 10.83 -14.22 5.13
CA ALA A 472 12.14 -14.71 5.54
C ALA A 472 12.13 -15.19 7.00
N SER A 473 11.57 -14.39 7.92
CA SER A 473 11.41 -14.77 9.34
C SER A 473 10.53 -16.02 9.53
N ARG A 474 9.60 -16.31 8.60
CA ARG A 474 8.80 -17.56 8.66
C ARG A 474 9.65 -18.80 8.42
N TYR A 475 10.64 -18.72 7.53
CA TYR A 475 11.60 -19.83 7.36
C TYR A 475 12.36 -20.11 8.65
N LEU A 476 12.88 -19.06 9.29
CA LEU A 476 13.58 -19.19 10.57
C LEU A 476 12.65 -19.72 11.66
N ARG A 477 11.41 -19.20 11.76
CA ARG A 477 10.44 -19.67 12.75
C ARG A 477 10.09 -21.15 12.53
N ALA A 478 10.01 -21.60 11.29
CA ALA A 478 9.80 -23.01 10.98
C ALA A 478 10.97 -23.88 11.45
N ALA A 479 12.22 -23.44 11.25
CA ALA A 479 13.41 -24.13 11.76
C ALA A 479 13.38 -24.22 13.29
N VAL A 480 13.07 -23.13 13.98
CA VAL A 480 12.92 -23.09 15.45
C VAL A 480 11.81 -24.04 15.93
N LYS A 481 10.62 -24.02 15.27
CA LYS A 481 9.50 -24.90 15.63
C LYS A 481 9.85 -26.38 15.42
N ARG A 482 10.60 -26.74 14.37
CA ARG A 482 11.12 -28.10 14.18
C ARG A 482 12.05 -28.51 15.32
N ALA A 483 12.98 -27.66 15.70
CA ALA A 483 13.89 -27.92 16.82
C ALA A 483 13.14 -28.14 18.15
N LEU A 484 11.97 -27.52 18.31
CA LEU A 484 11.05 -27.71 19.45
C LEU A 484 10.11 -28.91 19.29
N GLY A 485 10.18 -29.69 18.19
CA GLY A 485 9.30 -30.81 17.89
C GLY A 485 7.87 -30.42 17.46
N ARG A 486 7.65 -29.15 17.09
CA ARG A 486 6.34 -28.59 16.68
C ARG A 486 6.16 -28.69 15.16
N GLU A 487 6.25 -29.91 14.60
CA GLU A 487 6.30 -30.17 13.15
C GLU A 487 5.07 -29.67 12.35
N ALA A 488 3.86 -29.71 12.93
CA ALA A 488 2.66 -29.24 12.27
C ALA A 488 2.72 -27.74 12.03
N GLU A 489 3.07 -26.99 13.05
CA GLU A 489 3.17 -25.53 12.99
C GLU A 489 4.35 -25.07 12.12
N ALA A 490 5.45 -25.82 12.09
CA ALA A 490 6.57 -25.55 11.19
C ALA A 490 6.15 -25.69 9.72
N ARG A 491 5.35 -26.72 9.39
CA ARG A 491 4.82 -26.91 8.04
C ARG A 491 3.88 -25.79 7.59
N GLU A 492 3.10 -25.22 8.51
CA GLU A 492 2.25 -24.06 8.22
C GLU A 492 3.10 -22.84 7.85
N ASP A 493 4.13 -22.50 8.65
CA ASP A 493 5.04 -21.41 8.32
C ASP A 493 5.74 -21.62 6.98
N LEU A 494 6.25 -22.84 6.71
CA LEU A 494 6.91 -23.16 5.45
C LEU A 494 5.95 -23.09 4.25
N SER A 495 4.70 -23.47 4.41
CA SER A 495 3.71 -23.39 3.34
C SER A 495 3.51 -21.95 2.87
N VAL A 496 3.37 -21.03 3.83
CA VAL A 496 3.23 -19.59 3.53
C VAL A 496 4.53 -19.03 2.94
N ALA A 497 5.67 -19.30 3.59
CA ALA A 497 6.96 -18.77 3.16
C ALA A 497 7.34 -19.21 1.74
N ARG A 498 7.16 -20.50 1.41
CA ARG A 498 7.44 -21.04 0.08
C ARG A 498 6.50 -20.53 -1.01
N HIS A 499 5.29 -20.14 -0.65
CA HIS A 499 4.38 -19.52 -1.60
C HIS A 499 4.74 -18.05 -1.86
N ALA A 500 5.03 -17.31 -0.80
CA ALA A 500 5.21 -15.87 -0.87
C ALA A 500 6.65 -15.43 -1.20
N ALA A 501 7.66 -16.24 -0.87
CA ALA A 501 9.07 -15.95 -1.10
C ALA A 501 9.87 -17.24 -1.37
N PRO A 502 9.56 -17.99 -2.45
CA PRO A 502 10.20 -19.28 -2.73
C PRO A 502 11.72 -19.16 -2.93
N GLY A 503 12.20 -18.07 -3.53
CA GLY A 503 13.62 -17.81 -3.75
C GLY A 503 14.44 -17.76 -2.46
N ALA A 504 13.88 -17.24 -1.37
CA ALA A 504 14.56 -17.17 -0.08
C ALA A 504 14.88 -18.57 0.50
N ALA A 505 14.13 -19.61 0.13
CA ALA A 505 14.36 -20.96 0.65
C ALA A 505 15.81 -21.41 0.41
N LYS A 506 16.40 -21.10 -0.75
CA LYS A 506 17.78 -21.46 -1.09
C LYS A 506 18.84 -20.83 -0.20
N LEU A 507 18.64 -19.59 0.21
CA LEU A 507 19.52 -18.95 1.19
C LEU A 507 19.46 -19.70 2.53
N TYR A 508 18.26 -20.04 3.00
CA TYR A 508 18.10 -20.79 4.25
C TYR A 508 18.65 -22.22 4.17
N GLU A 509 18.60 -22.84 3.00
CA GLU A 509 19.27 -24.12 2.72
C GLU A 509 20.80 -23.97 2.72
N ALA A 510 21.33 -22.95 2.05
CA ALA A 510 22.76 -22.64 2.02
C ALA A 510 23.32 -22.31 3.43
N TRP A 511 22.54 -21.69 4.28
CA TRP A 511 22.90 -21.41 5.67
C TRP A 511 22.71 -22.63 6.62
N GLY A 512 22.23 -23.78 6.10
CA GLY A 512 21.98 -24.98 6.90
C GLY A 512 20.84 -24.81 7.91
N LEU A 513 19.88 -23.95 7.63
CA LEU A 513 18.70 -23.71 8.47
C LEU A 513 17.47 -24.50 7.99
N LEU A 514 17.48 -24.95 6.75
CA LEU A 514 16.48 -25.84 6.17
C LEU A 514 17.16 -27.11 5.64
N GLU A 515 16.48 -28.24 5.79
CA GLU A 515 16.87 -29.49 5.12
C GLU A 515 16.31 -29.48 3.69
N ASN A 516 17.12 -29.94 2.72
CA ASN A 516 16.74 -30.14 1.31
C ASN A 516 15.58 -31.13 1.14
#